data_12df4a5a9a69ff08fb3322f4b6dcce36
#
_entry.id   12df4a5a9a69ff08fb3322f4b6dcce36
#
_cell.length_a   1.000
_cell.length_b   1.000
_cell.length_c   1.000
_cell.angle_alpha   90.00
_cell.angle_beta   90.00
_cell.angle_gamma   90.00
#
_symmetry.space_group_name_H-M   'P 1'
#
loop_
_entity.id
_entity.type
_entity.pdbx_description
1 polymer ?
#
loop_
_entity_poly.entity_id
_entity_poly.type
_entity_poly.pdbx_seq_one_letter_code
_entity_poly.pdbx_strand_id
1 'polypeptide(L)'
;MLEEKQILQQRYQLKQKLAQNAGRQTWLAEDISIQPAETVILKFLSFGEQFQWQDLKLFEREAEILKQLSHHRIPKCRDYFSIEDKHNWFALVQEYIPGSSFKQLVESKQRFSEEELRTIATDVLEILCYLHTLNPQVIHRDIKPSNLMLGGEKQVYLIDFGAVQDNAAAQGTTFTVVGTYGYAPIEQFGGRTVPASDLYALGATLIHLATGIIPADLPQKQMRIQFQDKVSLSNHFVRWIEKLTEPDIEQRFSTAPQALKALNSRIIQGTSTNPERVYSSRIKLKKSENSFEIIIPPREITTKSLGGMFILMVFLSLLSIIIYFLIYSKEFHLQLNQNNFILKWKIFGFTYRKIVGNVADIQYIDIAKIEYIENKFKKIILKAGTKQYRFGGVMTNAEREWLIGETKDWLGI
;
A
#
# COMPACT_ATOMS: atom_id res chain seq x y z
N MET A 1 -25.57 30.90 17.46
CA MET A 1 -24.54 30.63 16.43
C MET A 1 -23.20 30.88 17.11
N LEU A 2 -22.19 30.05 16.90
CA LEU A 2 -20.86 30.29 17.50
C LEU A 2 -20.19 31.47 16.79
N GLU A 3 -19.57 32.37 17.60
CA GLU A 3 -18.99 33.63 17.11
C GLU A 3 -17.54 33.80 17.58
N GLU A 4 -16.76 34.60 16.85
CA GLU A 4 -15.41 34.96 17.27
C GLU A 4 -15.44 35.72 18.61
N LYS A 5 -14.40 35.50 19.41
CA LYS A 5 -14.25 36.04 20.76
C LYS A 5 -15.23 35.49 21.81
N GLN A 6 -16.19 34.63 21.45
CA GLN A 6 -17.05 33.94 22.40
C GLN A 6 -16.19 33.03 23.29
N ILE A 7 -16.48 33.08 24.61
CA ILE A 7 -15.82 32.23 25.62
C ILE A 7 -16.78 31.09 25.98
N LEU A 8 -16.33 29.87 25.82
CA LEU A 8 -17.05 28.65 26.13
C LEU A 8 -16.50 28.01 27.40
N GLN A 9 -17.38 27.48 28.26
CA GLN A 9 -17.03 26.86 29.56
C GLN A 9 -16.11 27.75 30.43
N GLN A 10 -16.21 29.10 30.30
CA GLN A 10 -15.33 30.08 30.97
C GLN A 10 -13.82 29.85 30.72
N ARG A 11 -13.48 29.08 29.67
CA ARG A 11 -12.14 28.57 29.45
C ARG A 11 -11.68 28.73 27.99
N TYR A 12 -12.50 28.43 27.00
CA TYR A 12 -12.08 28.39 25.63
C TYR A 12 -12.57 29.61 24.84
N GLN A 13 -11.67 30.51 24.46
CA GLN A 13 -12.00 31.68 23.65
C GLN A 13 -11.86 31.37 22.17
N LEU A 14 -12.95 31.41 21.42
CA LEU A 14 -12.96 31.22 19.97
C LEU A 14 -12.20 32.33 19.25
N LYS A 15 -11.27 32.01 18.35
CA LYS A 15 -10.47 32.98 17.59
C LYS A 15 -10.85 33.05 16.13
N GLN A 16 -10.85 31.92 15.45
CA GLN A 16 -11.08 31.85 14.00
C GLN A 16 -11.81 30.57 13.65
N LYS A 17 -12.81 30.67 12.78
CA LYS A 17 -13.43 29.50 12.17
C LYS A 17 -12.54 28.96 11.04
N LEU A 18 -12.08 27.71 11.16
CA LEU A 18 -11.21 27.06 10.19
C LEU A 18 -12.00 26.28 9.12
N ALA A 19 -13.10 25.64 9.51
CA ALA A 19 -13.94 24.88 8.58
C ALA A 19 -15.39 24.83 9.05
N GLN A 20 -16.32 24.71 8.09
CA GLN A 20 -17.74 24.49 8.32
C GLN A 20 -18.32 23.57 7.26
N ASN A 21 -18.96 22.50 7.71
CA ASN A 21 -19.77 21.60 6.90
C ASN A 21 -21.15 21.47 7.55
N ALA A 22 -22.09 20.75 6.91
CA ALA A 22 -23.42 20.51 7.44
C ALA A 22 -23.34 19.95 8.89
N GLY A 23 -23.76 20.74 9.87
CA GLY A 23 -23.78 20.34 11.29
C GLY A 23 -22.42 20.27 12.00
N ARG A 24 -21.28 20.50 11.32
CA ARG A 24 -19.94 20.44 11.93
C ARG A 24 -19.18 21.76 11.74
N GLN A 25 -18.46 22.21 12.76
CA GLN A 25 -17.58 23.36 12.68
C GLN A 25 -16.24 23.03 13.33
N THR A 26 -15.15 23.56 12.77
CA THR A 26 -13.81 23.49 13.38
C THR A 26 -13.31 24.90 13.61
N TRP A 27 -12.86 25.16 14.82
CA TRP A 27 -12.40 26.47 15.27
C TRP A 27 -11.00 26.42 15.86
N LEU A 28 -10.22 27.44 15.58
CA LEU A 28 -9.04 27.79 16.36
C LEU A 28 -9.50 28.55 17.61
N ALA A 29 -8.99 28.19 18.76
CA ALA A 29 -9.32 28.82 20.01
C ALA A 29 -8.11 28.90 20.94
N GLU A 30 -8.26 29.65 22.01
CA GLU A 30 -7.27 29.70 23.11
C GLU A 30 -7.88 29.16 24.41
N ASP A 31 -7.14 28.26 25.06
CA ASP A 31 -7.39 27.88 26.45
C ASP A 31 -6.84 28.95 27.36
N ILE A 32 -7.72 29.83 27.88
CA ILE A 32 -7.38 30.95 28.74
C ILE A 32 -7.30 30.57 30.24
N SER A 33 -7.56 29.32 30.59
CA SER A 33 -7.44 28.80 31.95
C SER A 33 -6.00 28.63 32.43
N ILE A 34 -5.05 28.64 31.49
CA ILE A 34 -3.61 28.47 31.72
C ILE A 34 -2.85 29.70 31.23
N GLN A 35 -1.66 29.94 31.80
CA GLN A 35 -0.79 31.03 31.37
C GLN A 35 0.61 30.55 31.10
N PRO A 36 1.16 30.84 29.89
CA PRO A 36 0.49 31.57 28.81
C PRO A 36 -0.67 30.74 28.21
N ALA A 37 -1.67 31.43 27.64
CA ALA A 37 -2.80 30.77 26.98
C ALA A 37 -2.33 29.84 25.88
N GLU A 38 -2.87 28.60 25.83
CA GLU A 38 -2.49 27.59 24.85
C GLU A 38 -3.48 27.61 23.68
N THR A 39 -2.96 27.57 22.45
CA THR A 39 -3.79 27.42 21.25
C THR A 39 -4.32 26.01 21.15
N VAL A 40 -5.61 25.84 20.86
CA VAL A 40 -6.31 24.56 20.74
C VAL A 40 -7.23 24.55 19.53
N ILE A 41 -7.61 23.35 19.08
CA ILE A 41 -8.65 23.13 18.07
C ILE A 41 -9.93 22.67 18.76
N LEU A 42 -11.04 23.34 18.46
CA LEU A 42 -12.36 22.90 18.86
C LEU A 42 -13.14 22.40 17.65
N LYS A 43 -13.52 21.14 17.68
CA LYS A 43 -14.47 20.55 16.72
C LYS A 43 -15.85 20.54 17.36
N PHE A 44 -16.85 21.02 16.62
CA PHE A 44 -18.24 21.07 17.08
C PHE A 44 -19.12 20.21 16.19
N LEU A 45 -20.07 19.53 16.80
CA LEU A 45 -21.20 18.85 16.16
C LEU A 45 -22.50 19.45 16.70
N SER A 46 -23.38 19.96 15.82
CA SER A 46 -24.67 20.58 16.21
C SER A 46 -25.84 19.61 16.01
N PHE A 47 -26.82 19.69 16.91
CA PHE A 47 -28.14 19.06 16.76
C PHE A 47 -29.09 19.97 15.94
N GLY A 48 -28.79 20.14 14.65
CA GLY A 48 -29.67 20.88 13.73
C GLY A 48 -30.67 19.98 13.01
N GLU A 49 -31.44 20.54 12.09
CA GLU A 49 -32.46 19.82 11.28
C GLU A 49 -31.88 18.66 10.46
N GLN A 50 -30.58 18.66 10.17
CA GLN A 50 -29.86 17.61 9.42
C GLN A 50 -29.10 16.63 10.34
N PHE A 51 -29.31 16.69 11.65
CA PHE A 51 -28.64 15.84 12.62
C PHE A 51 -29.02 14.37 12.45
N GLN A 52 -28.01 13.50 12.42
CA GLN A 52 -28.20 12.04 12.45
C GLN A 52 -27.53 11.47 13.69
N TRP A 53 -28.19 10.56 14.37
CA TRP A 53 -27.64 9.84 15.53
C TRP A 53 -26.30 9.12 15.23
N GLN A 54 -26.08 8.79 13.96
CA GLN A 54 -24.82 8.20 13.50
C GLN A 54 -23.67 9.20 13.60
N ASP A 55 -23.90 10.50 13.31
CA ASP A 55 -22.89 11.54 13.42
C ASP A 55 -22.44 11.73 14.88
N LEU A 56 -23.37 11.69 15.84
CA LEU A 56 -23.03 11.75 17.25
C LEU A 56 -22.18 10.55 17.67
N LYS A 57 -22.58 9.35 17.32
CA LYS A 57 -21.81 8.13 17.64
C LYS A 57 -20.39 8.17 17.08
N LEU A 58 -20.21 8.68 15.87
CA LEU A 58 -18.89 8.85 15.26
C LEU A 58 -18.07 9.93 16.01
N PHE A 59 -18.70 11.01 16.41
CA PHE A 59 -18.06 12.10 17.13
C PHE A 59 -17.65 11.71 18.56
N GLU A 60 -18.52 11.02 19.30
CA GLU A 60 -18.22 10.45 20.62
C GLU A 60 -17.09 9.44 20.52
N ARG A 61 -17.13 8.57 19.51
CA ARG A 61 -16.11 7.58 19.27
C ARG A 61 -14.74 8.20 18.93
N GLU A 62 -14.70 9.28 18.15
CA GLU A 62 -13.48 10.05 17.91
C GLU A 62 -12.87 10.53 19.24
N ALA A 63 -13.70 11.09 20.12
CA ALA A 63 -13.26 11.56 21.43
C ALA A 63 -12.76 10.41 22.33
N GLU A 64 -13.48 9.29 22.38
CA GLU A 64 -13.08 8.13 23.19
C GLU A 64 -11.76 7.52 22.72
N ILE A 65 -11.58 7.35 21.41
CA ILE A 65 -10.34 6.81 20.85
C ILE A 65 -9.19 7.77 21.11
N LEU A 66 -9.35 9.07 20.82
CA LEU A 66 -8.30 10.07 21.05
C LEU A 66 -7.87 10.18 22.51
N LYS A 67 -8.78 9.96 23.48
CA LYS A 67 -8.44 9.91 24.91
C LYS A 67 -7.50 8.74 25.25
N GLN A 68 -7.58 7.64 24.51
CA GLN A 68 -6.78 6.45 24.74
C GLN A 68 -5.44 6.48 23.99
N LEU A 69 -5.33 7.32 22.94
CA LEU A 69 -4.12 7.41 22.13
C LEU A 69 -3.03 8.23 22.83
N SER A 70 -1.82 7.69 22.84
CA SER A 70 -0.62 8.37 23.34
C SER A 70 0.51 8.23 22.32
N HIS A 71 0.57 9.15 21.38
CA HIS A 71 1.60 9.19 20.34
C HIS A 71 1.95 10.65 20.02
N HIS A 72 3.24 10.98 19.94
CA HIS A 72 3.73 12.35 19.78
C HIS A 72 3.34 13.05 18.47
N ARG A 73 2.90 12.28 17.46
CA ARG A 73 2.43 12.78 16.16
C ARG A 73 0.92 12.61 15.95
N ILE A 74 0.18 12.43 17.02
CA ILE A 74 -1.29 12.45 17.05
C ILE A 74 -1.73 13.53 18.02
N PRO A 75 -2.60 14.50 17.65
CA PRO A 75 -3.09 15.51 18.55
C PRO A 75 -3.77 14.90 19.77
N LYS A 76 -3.40 15.36 20.96
CA LYS A 76 -4.02 14.90 22.20
C LYS A 76 -5.44 15.42 22.32
N CYS A 77 -6.37 14.60 22.79
CA CYS A 77 -7.65 15.05 23.29
C CYS A 77 -7.42 15.80 24.62
N ARG A 78 -7.87 17.06 24.68
CA ARG A 78 -7.74 17.91 25.87
C ARG A 78 -9.01 17.92 26.70
N ASP A 79 -10.16 17.95 26.03
CA ASP A 79 -11.47 18.03 26.65
C ASP A 79 -12.59 17.57 25.75
N TYR A 80 -13.77 17.29 26.34
CA TYR A 80 -14.98 16.95 25.61
C TYR A 80 -16.17 17.38 26.45
N PHE A 81 -17.05 18.24 25.92
CA PHE A 81 -18.20 18.79 26.63
C PHE A 81 -19.39 19.07 25.71
N SER A 82 -20.57 19.23 26.30
CA SER A 82 -21.78 19.71 25.62
C SER A 82 -22.05 21.16 25.94
N ILE A 83 -22.66 21.86 24.98
CA ILE A 83 -23.17 23.22 25.17
C ILE A 83 -24.67 23.18 24.95
N GLU A 84 -25.43 23.45 25.98
CA GLU A 84 -26.88 23.59 25.96
C GLU A 84 -27.25 25.00 25.55
N ASP A 85 -27.43 25.27 24.30
CA ASP A 85 -28.02 26.48 23.74
C ASP A 85 -29.17 26.12 22.79
N LYS A 86 -29.66 27.11 22.01
CA LYS A 86 -30.74 26.89 21.03
C LYS A 86 -30.47 25.76 20.01
N HIS A 87 -29.22 25.34 19.87
CA HIS A 87 -28.80 24.35 18.85
C HIS A 87 -28.15 23.08 19.43
N ASN A 88 -27.89 23.02 20.73
CA ASN A 88 -27.18 21.96 21.44
C ASN A 88 -25.93 21.49 20.64
N TRP A 89 -24.76 21.77 21.16
CA TRP A 89 -23.49 21.42 20.53
C TRP A 89 -22.72 20.42 21.38
N PHE A 90 -22.07 19.47 20.74
CA PHE A 90 -20.95 18.74 21.31
C PHE A 90 -19.65 19.37 20.85
N ALA A 91 -18.70 19.52 21.76
CA ALA A 91 -17.39 20.08 21.52
C ALA A 91 -16.30 19.08 21.89
N LEU A 92 -15.39 18.83 20.99
CA LEU A 92 -14.16 18.09 21.20
C LEU A 92 -12.98 19.05 21.10
N VAL A 93 -12.19 19.15 22.17
CA VAL A 93 -10.99 20.00 22.23
C VAL A 93 -9.76 19.16 22.01
N GLN A 94 -8.96 19.56 21.03
CA GLN A 94 -7.74 18.87 20.64
C GLN A 94 -6.54 19.81 20.67
N GLU A 95 -5.37 19.26 20.84
CA GLU A 95 -4.10 19.95 20.69
C GLU A 95 -4.01 20.60 19.29
N TYR A 96 -3.56 21.84 19.23
CA TYR A 96 -3.27 22.52 17.98
C TYR A 96 -1.90 22.11 17.46
N ILE A 97 -1.83 21.64 16.22
CA ILE A 97 -0.56 21.36 15.53
C ILE A 97 -0.26 22.55 14.63
N PRO A 98 0.77 23.36 14.95
CA PRO A 98 1.16 24.48 14.11
C PRO A 98 1.78 23.95 12.80
N GLY A 99 1.27 24.41 11.65
CA GLY A 99 1.71 23.96 10.34
C GLY A 99 0.63 24.06 9.28
N SER A 100 0.84 23.36 8.16
CA SER A 100 -0.09 23.31 7.04
C SER A 100 -0.50 21.90 6.73
N SER A 101 -1.75 21.69 6.33
CA SER A 101 -2.15 20.38 5.81
C SER A 101 -1.49 20.11 4.46
N PHE A 102 -1.21 18.83 4.15
CA PHE A 102 -0.69 18.47 2.83
C PHE A 102 -1.66 18.85 1.71
N LYS A 103 -2.96 18.93 1.99
CA LYS A 103 -3.94 19.48 1.05
C LYS A 103 -3.60 20.93 0.70
N GLN A 104 -3.40 21.80 1.69
CA GLN A 104 -3.03 23.21 1.48
C GLN A 104 -1.70 23.34 0.72
N LEU A 105 -0.72 22.48 1.02
CA LEU A 105 0.57 22.48 0.33
C LEU A 105 0.42 22.10 -1.14
N VAL A 106 -0.38 21.09 -1.48
CA VAL A 106 -0.66 20.72 -2.88
C VAL A 106 -1.45 21.83 -3.60
N GLU A 107 -2.47 22.41 -2.97
CA GLU A 107 -3.24 23.53 -3.51
C GLU A 107 -2.38 24.76 -3.77
N SER A 108 -1.37 25.01 -2.95
CA SER A 108 -0.34 26.05 -3.20
C SER A 108 0.70 25.66 -4.24
N LYS A 109 0.51 24.52 -4.95
CA LYS A 109 1.40 23.98 -5.99
C LYS A 109 2.79 23.58 -5.48
N GLN A 110 2.95 23.29 -4.19
CA GLN A 110 4.17 22.71 -3.67
C GLN A 110 4.40 21.34 -4.33
N ARG A 111 5.65 21.08 -4.70
CA ARG A 111 6.10 19.80 -5.24
C ARG A 111 6.97 19.10 -4.20
N PHE A 112 6.87 17.79 -4.15
CA PHE A 112 7.62 16.97 -3.21
C PHE A 112 8.62 16.11 -3.97
N SER A 113 9.87 16.14 -3.54
CA SER A 113 10.93 15.24 -4.01
C SER A 113 10.66 13.80 -3.52
N GLU A 114 11.33 12.81 -4.15
CA GLU A 114 11.23 11.43 -3.68
C GLU A 114 11.67 11.27 -2.22
N GLU A 115 12.71 12.00 -1.79
CA GLU A 115 13.21 11.97 -0.42
C GLU A 115 12.16 12.48 0.58
N GLU A 116 11.50 13.60 0.26
CA GLU A 116 10.40 14.13 1.08
C GLU A 116 9.22 13.15 1.13
N LEU A 117 8.83 12.56 0.00
CA LEU A 117 7.76 11.55 -0.05
C LEU A 117 8.10 10.31 0.78
N ARG A 118 9.35 9.87 0.78
CA ARG A 118 9.83 8.76 1.62
C ARG A 118 9.78 9.10 3.09
N THR A 119 10.15 10.32 3.46
CA THR A 119 10.05 10.81 4.83
C THR A 119 8.60 10.85 5.30
N ILE A 120 7.70 11.43 4.49
CA ILE A 120 6.26 11.45 4.75
C ILE A 120 5.72 10.01 4.92
N ALA A 121 6.09 9.11 4.02
CA ALA A 121 5.67 7.71 4.09
C ALA A 121 6.17 7.02 5.37
N THR A 122 7.42 7.26 5.76
CA THR A 122 7.99 6.72 7.01
C THR A 122 7.24 7.21 8.21
N ASP A 123 7.02 8.52 8.32
CA ASP A 123 6.33 9.14 9.43
C ASP A 123 4.90 8.60 9.60
N VAL A 124 4.15 8.50 8.50
CA VAL A 124 2.78 7.95 8.54
C VAL A 124 2.81 6.46 8.88
N LEU A 125 3.74 5.68 8.32
CA LEU A 125 3.85 4.25 8.65
C LEU A 125 4.19 4.00 10.12
N GLU A 126 5.01 4.84 10.75
CA GLU A 126 5.29 4.74 12.19
C GLU A 126 4.03 4.99 13.03
N ILE A 127 3.21 5.99 12.65
CA ILE A 127 1.90 6.20 13.29
C ILE A 127 1.00 4.98 13.09
N LEU A 128 0.94 4.42 11.88
CA LEU A 128 0.14 3.22 11.60
C LEU A 128 0.65 1.98 12.33
N CYS A 129 1.97 1.82 12.49
CA CYS A 129 2.53 0.76 13.33
C CYS A 129 1.99 0.85 14.76
N TYR A 130 1.95 2.06 15.34
CA TYR A 130 1.37 2.27 16.67
C TYR A 130 -0.12 1.94 16.70
N LEU A 131 -0.94 2.52 15.81
CA LEU A 131 -2.39 2.31 15.80
C LEU A 131 -2.78 0.84 15.61
N HIS A 132 -2.11 0.16 14.68
CA HIS A 132 -2.43 -1.23 14.34
C HIS A 132 -1.96 -2.24 15.38
N THR A 133 -1.08 -1.86 16.34
CA THR A 133 -0.65 -2.75 17.45
C THR A 133 -1.49 -2.58 18.71
N LEU A 134 -2.38 -1.61 18.76
CA LEU A 134 -3.26 -1.41 19.92
C LEU A 134 -4.24 -2.57 20.09
N ASN A 135 -4.73 -2.73 21.31
CA ASN A 135 -5.77 -3.70 21.63
C ASN A 135 -6.94 -3.02 22.37
N PRO A 136 -8.10 -2.84 21.74
CA PRO A 136 -8.44 -3.27 20.38
C PRO A 136 -7.64 -2.52 19.31
N GLN A 137 -7.42 -3.19 18.16
CA GLN A 137 -6.72 -2.61 17.01
C GLN A 137 -7.49 -1.42 16.44
N VAL A 138 -6.78 -0.32 16.18
CA VAL A 138 -7.34 0.91 15.64
C VAL A 138 -6.97 1.07 14.17
N ILE A 139 -7.96 1.20 13.29
CA ILE A 139 -7.82 1.45 11.85
C ILE A 139 -8.35 2.84 11.56
N HIS A 140 -7.56 3.70 10.90
CA HIS A 140 -7.88 5.12 10.70
C HIS A 140 -8.98 5.35 9.67
N ARG A 141 -8.93 4.66 8.51
CA ARG A 141 -9.94 4.63 7.45
C ARG A 141 -10.08 5.90 6.59
N ASP A 142 -9.40 6.99 6.91
CA ASP A 142 -9.49 8.25 6.16
C ASP A 142 -8.14 8.97 6.02
N ILE A 143 -7.08 8.22 5.67
CA ILE A 143 -5.76 8.80 5.38
C ILE A 143 -5.82 9.50 4.04
N LYS A 144 -5.59 10.83 4.05
CA LYS A 144 -5.61 11.69 2.87
C LYS A 144 -4.86 13.00 3.16
N PRO A 145 -4.50 13.81 2.15
CA PRO A 145 -3.73 15.03 2.35
C PRO A 145 -4.34 16.04 3.33
N SER A 146 -5.67 16.10 3.47
CA SER A 146 -6.32 17.01 4.42
C SER A 146 -6.18 16.56 5.89
N ASN A 147 -5.94 15.28 6.12
CA ASN A 147 -5.84 14.68 7.44
C ASN A 147 -4.38 14.45 7.87
N LEU A 148 -3.43 14.87 7.06
CA LEU A 148 -2.01 14.90 7.35
C LEU A 148 -1.54 16.35 7.46
N MET A 149 -0.84 16.71 8.55
CA MET A 149 -0.27 18.02 8.77
C MET A 149 1.25 17.94 8.74
N LEU A 150 1.89 18.87 8.04
CA LEU A 150 3.32 19.12 8.15
C LEU A 150 3.52 20.16 9.24
N GLY A 151 3.97 19.71 10.41
CA GLY A 151 4.20 20.54 11.57
C GLY A 151 5.62 21.08 11.65
N GLY A 152 5.97 21.60 12.83
CA GLY A 152 7.34 22.02 13.14
C GLY A 152 8.34 20.88 12.94
N GLU A 153 9.61 21.22 12.73
CA GLU A 153 10.68 20.24 12.46
C GLU A 153 10.43 19.30 11.27
N LYS A 154 9.51 19.69 10.36
CA LYS A 154 9.08 18.93 9.20
C LYS A 154 8.51 17.54 9.52
N GLN A 155 7.96 17.36 10.72
CA GLN A 155 7.32 16.12 11.13
C GLN A 155 5.88 16.05 10.61
N VAL A 156 5.43 14.85 10.25
CA VAL A 156 4.06 14.60 9.80
C VAL A 156 3.20 14.17 10.98
N TYR A 157 2.08 14.84 11.14
CA TYR A 157 1.04 14.54 12.15
C TYR A 157 -0.19 13.98 11.42
N LEU A 158 -0.81 12.96 12.03
CA LEU A 158 -2.09 12.42 11.58
C LEU A 158 -3.20 13.00 12.45
N ILE A 159 -4.14 13.68 11.80
CA ILE A 159 -5.27 14.34 12.45
C ILE A 159 -6.59 13.74 11.99
N ASP A 160 -7.67 14.04 12.67
CA ASP A 160 -9.05 13.67 12.31
C ASP A 160 -9.36 12.16 12.37
N PHE A 161 -9.75 11.72 13.56
CA PHE A 161 -10.07 10.33 13.87
C PHE A 161 -11.59 10.01 13.77
N GLY A 162 -12.38 10.87 13.10
CA GLY A 162 -13.84 10.72 12.97
C GLY A 162 -14.30 9.51 12.15
N ALA A 163 -13.40 8.89 11.41
CA ALA A 163 -13.68 7.71 10.59
C ALA A 163 -13.23 6.38 11.22
N VAL A 164 -12.60 6.41 12.38
CA VAL A 164 -11.89 5.28 12.98
C VAL A 164 -12.81 4.11 13.33
N GLN A 165 -12.31 2.90 13.17
CA GLN A 165 -12.94 1.66 13.61
C GLN A 165 -12.00 0.93 14.57
N ASP A 166 -12.53 0.47 15.71
CA ASP A 166 -11.92 -0.60 16.47
C ASP A 166 -12.54 -1.95 16.07
N ASN A 167 -11.73 -2.99 16.05
CA ASN A 167 -12.21 -4.32 15.65
C ASN A 167 -13.19 -4.97 16.66
N ALA A 168 -13.32 -4.44 17.87
CA ALA A 168 -14.26 -4.94 18.86
C ALA A 168 -15.71 -4.56 18.52
N ALA A 169 -15.93 -3.41 17.86
CA ALA A 169 -17.28 -2.95 17.46
C ALA A 169 -17.76 -3.53 16.12
N ALA A 170 -16.92 -4.28 15.39
CA ALA A 170 -17.27 -4.84 14.08
C ALA A 170 -18.24 -6.05 14.15
N GLN A 171 -18.48 -6.62 15.34
CA GLN A 171 -19.41 -7.73 15.51
C GLN A 171 -20.80 -7.21 15.89
N GLY A 172 -21.61 -6.88 14.88
CA GLY A 172 -23.06 -6.74 15.07
C GLY A 172 -23.73 -5.39 14.81
N THR A 173 -23.07 -4.40 14.20
CA THR A 173 -23.68 -3.09 13.92
C THR A 173 -23.71 -2.77 12.42
N THR A 174 -24.73 -2.00 12.02
CA THR A 174 -24.93 -1.44 10.67
C THR A 174 -23.64 -0.80 10.16
N PHE A 175 -23.12 -1.28 9.03
CA PHE A 175 -21.90 -0.77 8.42
C PHE A 175 -22.09 0.68 7.99
N THR A 176 -21.37 1.60 8.61
CA THR A 176 -21.26 2.97 8.10
C THR A 176 -20.23 2.96 6.97
N VAL A 177 -20.67 3.30 5.75
CA VAL A 177 -19.75 3.53 4.64
C VAL A 177 -18.99 4.81 4.94
N VAL A 178 -17.73 4.68 5.30
CA VAL A 178 -16.82 5.79 5.62
C VAL A 178 -15.61 5.70 4.69
N GLY A 179 -15.11 6.84 4.26
CA GLY A 179 -13.91 6.96 3.43
C GLY A 179 -14.08 8.00 2.33
N THR A 180 -12.97 8.53 1.87
CA THR A 180 -12.94 9.54 0.81
C THR A 180 -12.68 8.88 -0.54
N TYR A 181 -13.57 9.13 -1.51
CA TYR A 181 -13.44 8.60 -2.87
C TYR A 181 -12.05 8.92 -3.47
N GLY A 182 -11.42 7.91 -4.08
CA GLY A 182 -10.07 7.99 -4.62
C GLY A 182 -8.97 7.60 -3.64
N TYR A 183 -9.19 7.65 -2.31
CA TYR A 183 -8.22 7.25 -1.29
C TYR A 183 -8.62 5.95 -0.59
N ALA A 184 -9.91 5.69 -0.42
CA ALA A 184 -10.40 4.49 0.22
C ALA A 184 -10.39 3.29 -0.75
N PRO A 185 -9.89 2.11 -0.32
CA PRO A 185 -9.93 0.89 -1.13
C PRO A 185 -11.33 0.29 -1.16
N ILE A 186 -11.56 -0.60 -2.14
CA ILE A 186 -12.89 -1.14 -2.40
C ILE A 186 -13.47 -1.95 -1.23
N GLU A 187 -12.63 -2.67 -0.49
CA GLU A 187 -13.05 -3.46 0.66
C GLU A 187 -13.63 -2.59 1.79
N GLN A 188 -13.20 -1.33 1.89
CA GLN A 188 -13.71 -0.40 2.90
C GLN A 188 -15.17 -0.04 2.66
N PHE A 189 -15.58 0.10 1.40
CA PHE A 189 -16.99 0.33 1.04
C PHE A 189 -17.85 -0.91 1.30
N GLY A 190 -17.24 -2.10 1.33
CA GLY A 190 -17.88 -3.36 1.72
C GLY A 190 -17.89 -3.63 3.23
N GLY A 191 -17.43 -2.68 4.06
CA GLY A 191 -17.37 -2.81 5.52
C GLY A 191 -16.28 -3.77 6.04
N ARG A 192 -15.35 -4.20 5.20
CA ARG A 192 -14.27 -5.14 5.53
C ARG A 192 -12.93 -4.44 5.66
N THR A 193 -12.85 -3.48 6.58
CA THR A 193 -11.64 -2.70 6.80
C THR A 193 -10.59 -3.50 7.57
N VAL A 194 -9.36 -3.47 7.10
CA VAL A 194 -8.20 -4.16 7.69
C VAL A 194 -6.99 -3.21 7.70
N PRO A 195 -5.90 -3.48 8.43
CA PRO A 195 -4.69 -2.64 8.43
C PRO A 195 -4.18 -2.31 7.01
N ALA A 196 -4.27 -3.25 6.08
CA ALA A 196 -3.91 -3.04 4.68
C ALA A 196 -4.79 -1.98 3.97
N SER A 197 -5.96 -1.63 4.51
CA SER A 197 -6.81 -0.57 3.96
C SER A 197 -6.21 0.83 4.21
N ASP A 198 -5.62 1.05 5.40
CA ASP A 198 -4.87 2.29 5.69
C ASP A 198 -3.60 2.40 4.83
N LEU A 199 -2.96 1.27 4.52
CA LEU A 199 -1.79 1.25 3.63
C LEU A 199 -2.15 1.63 2.20
N TYR A 200 -3.31 1.21 1.70
CA TYR A 200 -3.82 1.67 0.41
C TYR A 200 -4.05 3.18 0.41
N ALA A 201 -4.71 3.70 1.45
CA ALA A 201 -4.99 5.12 1.57
C ALA A 201 -3.69 5.96 1.65
N LEU A 202 -2.66 5.46 2.34
CA LEU A 202 -1.31 6.06 2.32
C LEU A 202 -0.73 6.07 0.90
N GLY A 203 -0.78 4.96 0.18
CA GLY A 203 -0.29 4.87 -1.20
C GLY A 203 -1.01 5.86 -2.13
N ALA A 204 -2.35 5.93 -2.06
CA ALA A 204 -3.15 6.89 -2.82
C ALA A 204 -2.81 8.34 -2.45
N THR A 205 -2.57 8.62 -1.17
CA THR A 205 -2.11 9.94 -0.69
C THR A 205 -0.76 10.30 -1.30
N LEU A 206 0.22 9.40 -1.28
CA LEU A 206 1.54 9.63 -1.88
C LEU A 206 1.46 9.87 -3.40
N ILE A 207 0.58 9.16 -4.11
CA ILE A 207 0.30 9.41 -5.53
C ILE A 207 -0.20 10.84 -5.73
N HIS A 208 -1.15 11.31 -4.90
CA HIS A 208 -1.64 12.68 -4.97
C HIS A 208 -0.53 13.70 -4.71
N LEU A 209 0.30 13.50 -3.68
CA LEU A 209 1.42 14.40 -3.37
C LEU A 209 2.47 14.44 -4.49
N ALA A 210 2.75 13.29 -5.12
CA ALA A 210 3.72 13.17 -6.20
C ALA A 210 3.25 13.78 -7.51
N THR A 211 1.96 13.59 -7.85
CA THR A 211 1.40 14.02 -9.15
C THR A 211 0.75 15.40 -9.09
N GLY A 212 0.24 15.80 -7.92
CA GLY A 212 -0.67 16.94 -7.75
C GLY A 212 -2.08 16.68 -8.28
N ILE A 213 -2.42 15.43 -8.63
CA ILE A 213 -3.72 15.02 -9.20
C ILE A 213 -4.41 14.10 -8.20
N ILE A 214 -5.70 14.33 -7.96
CA ILE A 214 -6.50 13.46 -7.09
C ILE A 214 -6.50 12.04 -7.68
N PRO A 215 -6.27 10.97 -6.87
CA PRO A 215 -6.18 9.60 -7.38
C PRO A 215 -7.40 9.13 -8.19
N ALA A 216 -8.59 9.66 -7.88
CA ALA A 216 -9.82 9.38 -8.61
C ALA A 216 -9.81 9.93 -10.05
N ASP A 217 -9.05 11.00 -10.32
CA ASP A 217 -8.95 11.66 -11.63
C ASP A 217 -7.83 11.07 -12.50
N LEU A 218 -7.03 10.16 -11.95
CA LEU A 218 -5.99 9.44 -12.69
C LEU A 218 -6.59 8.26 -13.48
N PRO A 219 -6.04 7.94 -14.66
CA PRO A 219 -6.45 6.75 -15.40
C PRO A 219 -6.33 5.49 -14.55
N GLN A 220 -7.29 4.58 -14.71
CA GLN A 220 -7.25 3.28 -14.03
C GLN A 220 -7.21 2.14 -15.04
N LYS A 221 -6.38 1.13 -14.78
CA LYS A 221 -6.31 -0.10 -15.55
C LYS A 221 -6.41 -1.30 -14.61
N GLN A 222 -7.43 -2.12 -14.78
CA GLN A 222 -7.71 -3.26 -13.89
C GLN A 222 -7.77 -2.82 -12.40
N MET A 223 -8.43 -1.69 -12.14
CA MET A 223 -8.57 -1.04 -10.82
C MET A 223 -7.24 -0.54 -10.21
N ARG A 224 -6.12 -0.55 -10.95
CA ARG A 224 -4.83 0.03 -10.54
C ARG A 224 -4.71 1.46 -11.05
N ILE A 225 -4.33 2.36 -10.17
CA ILE A 225 -4.10 3.78 -10.49
C ILE A 225 -2.86 3.87 -11.39
N GLN A 226 -2.98 4.52 -12.55
CA GLN A 226 -1.88 4.73 -13.49
C GLN A 226 -1.26 6.11 -13.25
N PHE A 227 -0.12 6.16 -12.60
CA PHE A 227 0.55 7.41 -12.21
C PHE A 227 2.01 7.51 -12.67
N GLN A 228 2.58 6.41 -13.18
CA GLN A 228 4.01 6.26 -13.43
C GLN A 228 4.55 7.28 -14.43
N ASP A 229 3.75 7.62 -15.45
CA ASP A 229 4.08 8.60 -16.49
C ASP A 229 3.93 10.08 -16.03
N LYS A 230 3.42 10.29 -14.81
CA LYS A 230 3.17 11.62 -14.21
C LYS A 230 4.22 12.00 -13.16
N VAL A 231 5.14 11.09 -12.82
CA VAL A 231 6.10 11.28 -11.74
C VAL A 231 7.53 11.04 -12.19
N SER A 232 8.49 11.72 -11.53
CA SER A 232 9.91 11.48 -11.70
C SER A 232 10.46 10.85 -10.41
N LEU A 233 10.08 9.58 -10.19
CA LEU A 233 10.46 8.80 -9.01
C LEU A 233 11.28 7.58 -9.46
N SER A 234 12.11 7.04 -8.55
CA SER A 234 12.84 5.81 -8.82
C SER A 234 11.87 4.63 -9.04
N ASN A 235 12.24 3.69 -9.90
CA ASN A 235 11.45 2.49 -10.17
C ASN A 235 11.16 1.67 -8.91
N HIS A 236 12.06 1.69 -7.93
CA HIS A 236 11.87 1.02 -6.64
C HIS A 236 10.74 1.67 -5.85
N PHE A 237 10.73 3.00 -5.73
CA PHE A 237 9.71 3.71 -4.99
C PHE A 237 8.34 3.66 -5.68
N VAL A 238 8.32 3.75 -7.01
CA VAL A 238 7.09 3.53 -7.80
C VAL A 238 6.49 2.16 -7.50
N ARG A 239 7.28 1.07 -7.59
CA ARG A 239 6.80 -0.30 -7.28
C ARG A 239 6.33 -0.48 -5.84
N TRP A 240 6.98 0.21 -4.89
CA TRP A 240 6.57 0.19 -3.50
C TRP A 240 5.19 0.87 -3.33
N ILE A 241 4.95 2.02 -3.98
CA ILE A 241 3.64 2.70 -3.99
C ILE A 241 2.58 1.83 -4.70
N GLU A 242 2.90 1.23 -5.85
CA GLU A 242 2.00 0.30 -6.56
C GLU A 242 1.58 -0.85 -5.64
N LYS A 243 2.50 -1.39 -4.85
CA LYS A 243 2.20 -2.46 -3.90
C LYS A 243 1.33 -2.00 -2.74
N LEU A 244 1.44 -0.76 -2.29
CA LEU A 244 0.49 -0.18 -1.32
C LEU A 244 -0.91 -0.07 -1.91
N THR A 245 -1.02 0.37 -3.17
CA THR A 245 -2.31 0.61 -3.86
C THR A 245 -2.81 -0.58 -4.67
N GLU A 246 -2.28 -1.79 -4.42
CA GLU A 246 -2.77 -3.00 -5.07
C GLU A 246 -4.26 -3.23 -4.71
N PRO A 247 -5.17 -3.36 -5.68
CA PRO A 247 -6.59 -3.57 -5.41
C PRO A 247 -6.88 -4.86 -4.65
N ASP A 248 -6.12 -5.92 -4.92
CA ASP A 248 -6.23 -7.19 -4.21
C ASP A 248 -5.46 -7.12 -2.89
N ILE A 249 -6.17 -7.24 -1.76
CA ILE A 249 -5.60 -7.19 -0.41
C ILE A 249 -4.49 -8.23 -0.22
N GLU A 250 -4.64 -9.43 -0.81
CA GLU A 250 -3.66 -10.51 -0.68
C GLU A 250 -2.32 -10.17 -1.37
N GLN A 251 -2.34 -9.28 -2.35
CA GLN A 251 -1.15 -8.81 -3.07
C GLN A 251 -0.53 -7.57 -2.45
N ARG A 252 -1.25 -6.91 -1.55
CA ARG A 252 -0.81 -5.70 -0.84
C ARG A 252 0.12 -6.05 0.34
N PHE A 253 0.81 -5.07 0.92
CA PHE A 253 1.41 -5.26 2.24
C PHE A 253 0.31 -5.51 3.27
N SER A 254 0.46 -6.54 4.09
CA SER A 254 -0.54 -6.92 5.10
C SER A 254 -0.46 -6.08 6.37
N THR A 255 0.72 -5.49 6.68
CA THR A 255 0.96 -4.73 7.90
C THR A 255 1.86 -3.51 7.66
N ALA A 256 1.71 -2.47 8.48
CA ALA A 256 2.55 -1.27 8.42
C ALA A 256 4.05 -1.56 8.67
N PRO A 257 4.46 -2.41 9.64
CA PRO A 257 5.86 -2.79 9.78
C PRO A 257 6.46 -3.45 8.54
N GLN A 258 5.68 -4.27 7.82
CA GLN A 258 6.13 -4.89 6.58
C GLN A 258 6.37 -3.85 5.48
N ALA A 259 5.44 -2.88 5.31
CA ALA A 259 5.59 -1.80 4.36
C ALA A 259 6.77 -0.89 4.70
N LEU A 260 6.96 -0.55 5.98
CA LEU A 260 8.08 0.27 6.48
C LEU A 260 9.44 -0.41 6.27
N LYS A 261 9.52 -1.71 6.57
CA LYS A 261 10.75 -2.48 6.30
C LYS A 261 11.09 -2.50 4.82
N ALA A 262 10.10 -2.67 3.94
CA ALA A 262 10.29 -2.65 2.50
C ALA A 262 10.71 -1.27 1.97
N LEU A 263 10.19 -0.17 2.54
CA LEU A 263 10.58 1.20 2.20
C LEU A 263 12.05 1.48 2.57
N ASN A 264 12.49 1.01 3.74
CA ASN A 264 13.82 1.24 4.30
C ASN A 264 14.86 0.22 3.83
N SER A 265 14.45 -0.85 3.15
CA SER A 265 15.39 -1.77 2.53
C SER A 265 16.15 -1.01 1.44
N ARG A 266 17.27 -0.39 1.84
CA ARG A 266 18.22 0.22 0.91
C ARG A 266 18.69 -0.90 -0.01
N ILE A 267 18.46 -0.77 -1.29
CA ILE A 267 19.43 -1.26 -2.26
C ILE A 267 20.73 -0.55 -1.86
N ILE A 268 21.68 -1.31 -1.32
CA ILE A 268 23.06 -0.85 -1.24
C ILE A 268 23.35 -0.38 -2.65
N GLN A 269 23.58 0.93 -2.83
CA GLN A 269 24.08 1.51 -4.07
C GLN A 269 25.54 1.07 -4.19
N GLY A 270 25.72 -0.18 -4.55
CA GLY A 270 26.93 -0.77 -5.03
C GLY A 270 26.50 -1.52 -6.26
N THR A 271 26.69 -0.88 -7.43
CA THR A 271 26.88 -1.50 -8.75
C THR A 271 26.40 -2.96 -8.93
N SER A 272 25.17 -3.27 -8.58
CA SER A 272 24.52 -4.53 -8.91
C SER A 272 23.20 -4.21 -9.59
N THR A 273 23.15 -4.46 -10.88
CA THR A 273 21.95 -4.37 -11.74
C THR A 273 20.96 -5.50 -11.48
N ASN A 274 20.89 -6.01 -10.24
CA ASN A 274 20.12 -7.19 -9.91
C ASN A 274 18.69 -6.80 -9.52
N PRO A 275 17.66 -7.10 -10.31
CA PRO A 275 16.27 -6.86 -9.94
C PRO A 275 15.91 -7.68 -8.71
N GLU A 276 15.32 -7.05 -7.69
CA GLU A 276 14.92 -7.68 -6.43
C GLU A 276 14.06 -8.93 -6.64
N ARG A 277 14.27 -9.92 -5.76
CA ARG A 277 13.45 -11.13 -5.71
C ARG A 277 11.98 -10.75 -5.64
N VAL A 278 11.18 -11.23 -6.59
CA VAL A 278 9.72 -11.09 -6.56
C VAL A 278 9.21 -11.86 -5.33
N TYR A 279 8.78 -11.16 -4.28
CA TYR A 279 8.40 -11.73 -2.99
C TYR A 279 7.27 -12.78 -3.07
N SER A 280 6.44 -12.74 -4.11
CA SER A 280 5.40 -13.73 -4.40
C SER A 280 5.82 -14.77 -5.44
N SER A 281 7.10 -14.80 -5.83
CA SER A 281 7.57 -15.75 -6.82
C SER A 281 7.64 -17.16 -6.22
N ARG A 282 6.98 -18.11 -6.89
CA ARG A 282 7.09 -19.55 -6.61
C ARG A 282 8.44 -20.15 -7.00
N ILE A 283 9.30 -19.37 -7.68
CA ILE A 283 10.63 -19.78 -8.11
C ILE A 283 11.52 -19.93 -6.88
N LYS A 284 12.14 -21.12 -6.75
CA LYS A 284 13.09 -21.41 -5.68
C LYS A 284 14.50 -21.16 -6.18
N LEU A 285 15.23 -20.29 -5.50
CA LEU A 285 16.62 -19.97 -5.79
C LEU A 285 17.49 -20.40 -4.59
N LYS A 286 18.53 -21.17 -4.86
CA LYS A 286 19.59 -21.47 -3.91
C LYS A 286 20.92 -21.00 -4.48
N LYS A 287 21.61 -20.15 -3.74
CA LYS A 287 22.89 -19.56 -4.13
C LYS A 287 23.93 -19.84 -3.07
N SER A 288 25.07 -20.35 -3.44
CA SER A 288 26.26 -20.50 -2.63
C SER A 288 27.48 -20.08 -3.45
N GLU A 289 28.64 -19.96 -2.82
CA GLU A 289 29.89 -19.58 -3.51
C GLU A 289 30.22 -20.50 -4.69
N ASN A 290 29.91 -21.80 -4.58
CA ASN A 290 30.29 -22.81 -5.55
C ASN A 290 29.13 -23.40 -6.35
N SER A 291 27.88 -23.01 -6.09
CA SER A 291 26.72 -23.54 -6.78
C SER A 291 25.55 -22.54 -6.83
N PHE A 292 24.82 -22.60 -7.92
CA PHE A 292 23.64 -21.79 -8.17
C PHE A 292 22.54 -22.69 -8.74
N GLU A 293 21.40 -22.74 -8.08
CA GLU A 293 20.27 -23.59 -8.48
C GLU A 293 18.98 -22.78 -8.56
N ILE A 294 18.30 -22.89 -9.69
CA ILE A 294 16.97 -22.34 -9.94
C ILE A 294 15.99 -23.49 -10.17
N ILE A 295 14.89 -23.48 -9.44
CA ILE A 295 13.77 -24.39 -9.64
C ILE A 295 12.53 -23.56 -9.96
N ILE A 296 11.99 -23.72 -11.16
CA ILE A 296 10.73 -23.13 -11.60
C ILE A 296 9.66 -24.21 -11.46
N PRO A 297 8.83 -24.17 -10.39
CA PRO A 297 7.83 -25.21 -10.16
C PRO A 297 6.68 -25.13 -11.16
N PRO A 298 5.86 -26.16 -11.28
CA PRO A 298 4.63 -26.14 -12.06
C PRO A 298 3.67 -25.05 -11.55
N ARG A 299 2.75 -24.65 -12.42
CA ARG A 299 1.74 -23.66 -12.05
C ARG A 299 0.72 -24.28 -11.10
N GLU A 300 0.41 -23.61 -10.00
CA GLU A 300 -0.67 -24.04 -9.11
C GLU A 300 -2.02 -24.00 -9.82
N ILE A 301 -2.82 -25.04 -9.62
CA ILE A 301 -4.18 -25.14 -10.16
C ILE A 301 -5.09 -24.41 -9.16
N THR A 302 -5.52 -23.20 -9.52
CA THR A 302 -6.47 -22.42 -8.71
C THR A 302 -7.93 -22.86 -8.97
N THR A 303 -8.84 -22.58 -8.05
CA THR A 303 -10.29 -22.85 -8.23
C THR A 303 -10.88 -22.21 -9.49
N LYS A 304 -10.34 -21.06 -9.94
CA LYS A 304 -10.70 -20.44 -11.22
C LYS A 304 -10.25 -21.26 -12.44
N SER A 305 -9.10 -21.95 -12.35
CA SER A 305 -8.63 -22.83 -13.41
C SER A 305 -9.41 -24.14 -13.44
N LEU A 306 -9.92 -24.61 -12.30
CA LEU A 306 -10.84 -25.74 -12.18
C LEU A 306 -12.21 -25.44 -12.80
N GLY A 307 -12.77 -24.24 -12.58
CA GLY A 307 -14.03 -23.81 -13.18
C GLY A 307 -13.96 -23.74 -14.71
N GLY A 308 -12.85 -23.18 -15.26
CA GLY A 308 -12.57 -23.20 -16.70
C GLY A 308 -12.39 -24.63 -17.26
N MET A 309 -11.79 -25.53 -16.47
CA MET A 309 -11.63 -26.94 -16.80
C MET A 309 -12.97 -27.68 -16.81
N PHE A 310 -13.90 -27.36 -15.91
CA PHE A 310 -15.23 -27.98 -15.89
C PHE A 310 -16.07 -27.61 -17.12
N ILE A 311 -15.99 -26.34 -17.55
CA ILE A 311 -16.64 -25.90 -18.81
C ILE A 311 -15.97 -26.58 -20.02
N LEU A 312 -14.65 -26.74 -19.99
CA LEU A 312 -13.88 -27.42 -21.05
C LEU A 312 -14.17 -28.93 -21.07
N MET A 313 -14.40 -29.57 -19.91
CA MET A 313 -14.78 -30.97 -19.79
C MET A 313 -16.12 -31.31 -20.47
N VAL A 314 -17.06 -30.39 -20.48
CA VAL A 314 -18.36 -30.60 -21.15
C VAL A 314 -18.21 -30.61 -22.68
N PHE A 315 -17.16 -29.98 -23.22
CA PHE A 315 -16.95 -29.83 -24.67
C PHE A 315 -15.78 -30.56 -25.27
N LEU A 316 -14.86 -31.16 -24.50
CA LEU A 316 -13.61 -31.72 -25.02
C LEU A 316 -13.30 -33.13 -24.47
N SER A 317 -12.71 -33.96 -25.34
CA SER A 317 -12.33 -35.37 -25.08
C SER A 317 -11.28 -35.52 -23.96
N LEU A 318 -11.14 -36.72 -23.41
CA LEU A 318 -10.13 -37.11 -22.39
C LEU A 318 -8.70 -36.66 -22.72
N LEU A 319 -8.39 -36.58 -24.01
CA LEU A 319 -7.08 -36.13 -24.51
C LEU A 319 -6.73 -34.70 -24.13
N SER A 320 -7.71 -33.81 -24.12
CA SER A 320 -7.52 -32.38 -23.75
C SER A 320 -7.21 -32.20 -22.27
N ILE A 321 -7.76 -33.05 -21.42
CA ILE A 321 -7.50 -33.07 -19.99
C ILE A 321 -6.05 -33.51 -19.74
N ILE A 322 -5.59 -34.55 -20.42
CA ILE A 322 -4.22 -35.04 -20.33
C ILE A 322 -3.23 -33.96 -20.79
N ILE A 323 -3.52 -33.28 -21.91
CA ILE A 323 -2.70 -32.19 -22.43
C ILE A 323 -2.65 -31.01 -21.44
N TYR A 324 -3.78 -30.65 -20.84
CA TYR A 324 -3.86 -29.62 -19.82
C TYR A 324 -2.95 -29.95 -18.62
N PHE A 325 -3.09 -31.15 -18.04
CA PHE A 325 -2.25 -31.59 -16.93
C PHE A 325 -0.76 -31.64 -17.30
N LEU A 326 -0.41 -32.10 -18.49
CA LEU A 326 0.97 -32.12 -18.99
C LEU A 326 1.58 -30.72 -19.10
N ILE A 327 0.78 -29.72 -19.52
CA ILE A 327 1.25 -28.34 -19.62
C ILE A 327 1.50 -27.74 -18.24
N TYR A 328 0.58 -27.97 -17.28
CA TYR A 328 0.65 -27.39 -15.94
C TYR A 328 1.61 -28.11 -14.99
N SER A 329 2.05 -29.33 -15.31
CA SER A 329 2.98 -30.12 -14.47
C SER A 329 4.45 -29.93 -14.86
N LYS A 330 4.76 -29.02 -15.78
CA LYS A 330 6.14 -28.77 -16.21
C LYS A 330 6.94 -28.00 -15.18
N GLU A 331 8.06 -28.57 -14.78
CA GLU A 331 9.03 -27.99 -13.87
C GLU A 331 10.37 -27.82 -14.61
N PHE A 332 11.08 -26.73 -14.34
CA PHE A 332 12.38 -26.46 -14.93
C PHE A 332 13.42 -26.21 -13.84
N HIS A 333 14.57 -26.85 -13.99
CA HIS A 333 15.73 -26.68 -13.11
C HIS A 333 16.93 -26.17 -13.93
N LEU A 334 17.54 -25.08 -13.48
CA LEU A 334 18.87 -24.63 -13.89
C LEU A 334 19.81 -24.81 -12.71
N GLN A 335 20.88 -25.56 -12.89
CA GLN A 335 21.97 -25.73 -11.91
C GLN A 335 23.27 -25.26 -12.56
N LEU A 336 23.97 -24.40 -11.89
CA LEU A 336 25.30 -23.92 -12.26
C LEU A 336 26.29 -24.28 -11.15
N ASN A 337 27.45 -24.75 -11.53
CA ASN A 337 28.61 -24.88 -10.65
C ASN A 337 29.82 -24.28 -11.36
N GLN A 338 30.99 -24.26 -10.72
CA GLN A 338 32.19 -23.61 -11.27
C GLN A 338 32.56 -24.05 -12.70
N ASN A 339 32.26 -25.29 -13.09
CA ASN A 339 32.68 -25.87 -14.35
C ASN A 339 31.53 -26.11 -15.33
N ASN A 340 30.36 -26.54 -14.83
CA ASN A 340 29.27 -27.03 -15.66
C ASN A 340 27.94 -26.38 -15.36
N PHE A 341 27.10 -26.23 -16.39
CA PHE A 341 25.68 -25.93 -16.23
C PHE A 341 24.83 -27.16 -16.58
N ILE A 342 23.70 -27.33 -15.88
CA ILE A 342 22.75 -28.41 -16.10
C ILE A 342 21.36 -27.82 -16.22
N LEU A 343 20.70 -28.09 -17.36
CA LEU A 343 19.30 -27.76 -17.59
C LEU A 343 18.48 -29.04 -17.52
N LYS A 344 17.45 -29.08 -16.66
CA LYS A 344 16.54 -30.22 -16.53
C LYS A 344 15.10 -29.76 -16.72
N TRP A 345 14.36 -30.42 -17.58
CA TRP A 345 12.92 -30.27 -17.71
C TRP A 345 12.25 -31.52 -17.16
N LYS A 346 11.34 -31.31 -16.23
CA LYS A 346 10.61 -32.39 -15.54
C LYS A 346 9.11 -32.28 -15.77
N ILE A 347 8.42 -33.41 -15.73
CA ILE A 347 6.96 -33.52 -15.67
C ILE A 347 6.64 -34.53 -14.59
N PHE A 348 5.80 -34.16 -13.62
CA PHE A 348 5.48 -35.00 -12.43
C PHE A 348 6.74 -35.51 -11.71
N GLY A 349 7.79 -34.70 -11.63
CA GLY A 349 9.07 -35.09 -10.98
C GLY A 349 10.01 -35.90 -11.87
N PHE A 350 9.54 -36.45 -12.97
CA PHE A 350 10.38 -37.24 -13.92
C PHE A 350 11.10 -36.31 -14.90
N THR A 351 12.43 -36.48 -15.03
CA THR A 351 13.25 -35.71 -15.98
C THR A 351 13.09 -36.28 -17.39
N TYR A 352 12.41 -35.56 -18.30
CA TYR A 352 12.25 -35.97 -19.68
C TYR A 352 13.30 -35.36 -20.61
N ARG A 353 14.00 -34.30 -20.17
CA ARG A 353 15.08 -33.67 -20.90
C ARG A 353 16.14 -33.16 -19.97
N LYS A 354 17.41 -33.48 -20.23
CA LYS A 354 18.58 -33.01 -19.48
C LYS A 354 19.64 -32.56 -20.49
N ILE A 355 20.23 -31.38 -20.21
CA ILE A 355 21.34 -30.83 -21.00
C ILE A 355 22.43 -30.48 -20.00
N VAL A 356 23.66 -30.84 -20.37
CA VAL A 356 24.87 -30.48 -19.60
C VAL A 356 25.79 -29.73 -20.55
N GLY A 357 26.37 -28.64 -20.08
CA GLY A 357 27.35 -27.86 -20.84
C GLY A 357 28.37 -27.22 -19.90
N ASN A 358 29.41 -26.60 -20.45
CA ASN A 358 30.43 -25.94 -19.70
C ASN A 358 30.00 -24.49 -19.40
N VAL A 359 30.19 -24.02 -18.18
CA VAL A 359 29.88 -22.65 -17.78
C VAL A 359 30.72 -21.63 -18.58
N ALA A 360 31.96 -21.97 -18.90
CA ALA A 360 32.84 -21.12 -19.70
C ALA A 360 32.31 -20.83 -21.12
N ASP A 361 31.40 -21.68 -21.62
CA ASP A 361 30.78 -21.50 -22.94
C ASP A 361 29.60 -20.53 -22.91
N ILE A 362 29.10 -20.13 -21.74
CA ILE A 362 27.96 -19.20 -21.58
C ILE A 362 28.38 -17.82 -22.05
N GLN A 363 27.71 -17.34 -23.09
CA GLN A 363 27.98 -16.02 -23.69
C GLN A 363 27.05 -14.95 -23.12
N TYR A 364 25.76 -15.29 -22.95
CA TYR A 364 24.77 -14.41 -22.33
C TYR A 364 23.52 -15.17 -21.90
N ILE A 365 22.79 -14.54 -20.99
CA ILE A 365 21.41 -14.90 -20.62
C ILE A 365 20.54 -13.64 -20.73
N ASP A 366 19.39 -13.75 -21.45
CA ASP A 366 18.53 -12.60 -21.68
C ASP A 366 17.08 -13.02 -22.04
N ILE A 367 16.17 -12.05 -22.17
CA ILE A 367 14.80 -12.29 -22.64
C ILE A 367 14.80 -12.43 -24.16
N ALA A 368 14.13 -13.49 -24.65
CA ALA A 368 13.94 -13.67 -26.09
C ALA A 368 13.14 -12.51 -26.70
N LYS A 369 13.75 -11.74 -27.60
CA LYS A 369 13.02 -10.77 -28.43
C LYS A 369 12.27 -11.54 -29.51
N ILE A 370 10.94 -11.71 -29.33
CA ILE A 370 10.04 -12.25 -30.33
C ILE A 370 9.20 -11.12 -30.88
N GLU A 371 9.41 -10.73 -32.12
CA GLU A 371 8.85 -9.52 -32.76
C GLU A 371 7.33 -9.56 -33.02
N TYR A 372 6.63 -10.68 -32.88
CA TYR A 372 5.27 -10.78 -33.44
C TYR A 372 4.14 -11.30 -32.56
N ILE A 373 4.31 -11.49 -31.23
CA ILE A 373 3.18 -11.91 -30.38
C ILE A 373 3.28 -11.22 -29.01
N GLU A 374 2.16 -10.61 -28.57
CA GLU A 374 1.98 -9.95 -27.29
C GLU A 374 2.65 -10.66 -26.10
N ASN A 375 3.12 -9.87 -25.17
CA ASN A 375 3.91 -10.13 -23.94
C ASN A 375 3.67 -11.45 -23.16
N LYS A 376 2.72 -12.29 -23.53
CA LYS A 376 2.32 -13.50 -22.78
C LYS A 376 3.30 -14.68 -22.87
N PHE A 377 4.23 -14.70 -23.85
CA PHE A 377 5.07 -15.87 -24.13
C PHE A 377 6.58 -15.61 -24.22
N LYS A 378 7.07 -14.51 -23.65
CA LYS A 378 8.51 -14.26 -23.59
C LYS A 378 9.20 -15.38 -22.82
N LYS A 379 10.32 -15.91 -23.35
CA LYS A 379 11.15 -16.95 -22.72
C LYS A 379 12.52 -16.37 -22.39
N ILE A 380 13.19 -16.97 -21.41
CA ILE A 380 14.61 -16.69 -21.16
C ILE A 380 15.42 -17.49 -22.17
N ILE A 381 16.47 -16.88 -22.76
CA ILE A 381 17.47 -17.51 -23.60
C ILE A 381 18.79 -17.55 -22.84
N LEU A 382 19.37 -18.72 -22.73
CA LEU A 382 20.76 -18.92 -22.33
C LEU A 382 21.52 -19.37 -23.59
N LYS A 383 22.52 -18.56 -24.02
CA LYS A 383 23.40 -18.89 -25.14
C LYS A 383 24.73 -19.41 -24.61
N ALA A 384 25.07 -20.63 -25.00
CA ALA A 384 26.35 -21.25 -24.68
C ALA A 384 26.97 -21.84 -25.96
N GLY A 385 28.13 -21.30 -26.36
CA GLY A 385 28.78 -21.60 -27.63
C GLY A 385 27.86 -21.32 -28.83
N THR A 386 27.66 -22.30 -29.70
CA THR A 386 26.76 -22.17 -30.86
C THR A 386 25.30 -22.46 -30.57
N LYS A 387 24.96 -22.93 -29.37
CA LYS A 387 23.60 -23.36 -28.98
C LYS A 387 22.86 -22.35 -28.17
N GLN A 388 21.54 -22.26 -28.37
CA GLN A 388 20.62 -21.45 -27.59
C GLN A 388 19.61 -22.35 -26.89
N TYR A 389 19.42 -22.14 -25.58
CA TYR A 389 18.47 -22.87 -24.77
C TYR A 389 17.39 -21.93 -24.30
N ARG A 390 16.11 -22.31 -24.48
CA ARG A 390 14.95 -21.45 -24.15
C ARG A 390 14.13 -22.11 -23.05
N PHE A 391 13.82 -21.34 -21.98
CA PHE A 391 13.04 -21.80 -20.84
C PHE A 391 12.19 -20.65 -20.22
N GLY A 392 11.43 -20.93 -19.18
CA GLY A 392 10.70 -19.91 -18.40
C GLY A 392 9.43 -19.39 -19.07
N GLY A 393 8.73 -20.20 -19.89
CA GLY A 393 7.54 -19.75 -20.63
C GLY A 393 6.32 -19.37 -19.77
N VAL A 394 6.27 -19.74 -18.48
CA VAL A 394 5.14 -19.52 -17.56
C VAL A 394 5.55 -18.58 -16.40
N MET A 395 6.37 -17.59 -16.68
CA MET A 395 6.86 -16.63 -15.70
C MET A 395 6.34 -15.22 -16.03
N THR A 396 6.20 -14.39 -15.00
CA THR A 396 5.95 -12.96 -15.18
C THR A 396 7.20 -12.26 -15.73
N ASN A 397 7.04 -11.05 -16.27
CA ASN A 397 8.20 -10.28 -16.73
C ASN A 397 9.17 -9.97 -15.59
N ALA A 398 8.64 -9.60 -14.41
CA ALA A 398 9.45 -9.31 -13.23
C ALA A 398 10.25 -10.55 -12.75
N GLU A 399 9.65 -11.76 -12.78
CA GLU A 399 10.34 -13.00 -12.44
C GLU A 399 11.48 -13.31 -13.44
N ARG A 400 11.28 -13.03 -14.74
CA ARG A 400 12.31 -13.23 -15.75
C ARG A 400 13.50 -12.28 -15.56
N GLU A 401 13.21 -10.99 -15.40
CA GLU A 401 14.22 -9.95 -15.19
C GLU A 401 15.04 -10.23 -13.92
N TRP A 402 14.36 -10.59 -12.85
CA TRP A 402 15.01 -10.98 -11.60
C TRP A 402 15.93 -12.20 -11.77
N LEU A 403 15.43 -13.28 -12.40
CA LEU A 403 16.24 -14.48 -12.63
C LEU A 403 17.46 -14.24 -13.53
N ILE A 404 17.30 -13.41 -14.57
CA ILE A 404 18.41 -13.03 -15.44
C ILE A 404 19.44 -12.24 -14.65
N GLY A 405 19.02 -11.27 -13.83
CA GLY A 405 19.90 -10.51 -12.97
C GLY A 405 20.69 -11.42 -12.01
N GLU A 406 20.00 -12.28 -11.24
CA GLU A 406 20.65 -13.21 -10.29
C GLU A 406 21.63 -14.16 -10.99
N THR A 407 21.28 -14.62 -12.21
CA THR A 407 22.14 -15.51 -12.98
C THR A 407 23.37 -14.79 -13.53
N LYS A 408 23.19 -13.55 -14.03
CA LYS A 408 24.31 -12.71 -14.52
C LYS A 408 25.28 -12.40 -13.41
N ASP A 409 24.78 -11.98 -12.24
CA ASP A 409 25.62 -11.70 -11.07
C ASP A 409 26.43 -12.91 -10.62
N TRP A 410 25.81 -14.09 -10.62
CA TRP A 410 26.52 -15.30 -10.24
C TRP A 410 27.61 -15.68 -11.26
N LEU A 411 27.35 -15.45 -12.56
CA LEU A 411 28.27 -15.73 -13.66
C LEU A 411 29.36 -14.64 -13.81
N GLY A 412 29.18 -13.45 -13.22
CA GLY A 412 30.06 -12.30 -13.37
C GLY A 412 30.01 -11.65 -14.76
N ILE A 413 28.83 -11.68 -15.46
CA ILE A 413 28.65 -11.19 -16.85
C ILE A 413 27.53 -10.17 -16.94
#